data_10f25cda50e74213622aeb7f22772518
#
_entry.id   10f25cda50e74213622aeb7f22772518
#
_cell.length_a   1.000
_cell.length_b   1.000
_cell.length_c   1.000
_cell.angle_alpha   90.00
_cell.angle_beta   90.00
_cell.angle_gamma   90.00
#
_symmetry.space_group_name_H-M   'P 1'
#
loop_
_entity.id
_entity.type
_entity.pdbx_description
1 polymer ?
#
loop_
_entity_poly.entity_id
_entity_poly.type
_entity_poly.pdbx_seq_one_letter_code
_entity_poly.pdbx_strand_id
1 'polypeptide(L)' 'MAGHESKEREALKTAYSGKKWQKRVSEMSDQQVIAVYLRLKKQNKI' A
#
# COMPACT_ATOMS: atom_id res chain seq x y z
N MET A 1 19.38 6.89 1.87
CA MET A 1 18.55 6.21 0.94
C MET A 1 17.11 6.44 1.23
N ALA A 2 16.52 7.05 0.32
CA ALA A 2 15.09 7.21 0.43
C ALA A 2 14.47 5.89 0.09
N GLY A 3 13.30 5.87 -0.27
CA GLY A 3 12.73 4.68 -0.75
C GLY A 3 12.52 3.63 0.29
N HIS A 4 12.14 4.03 1.42
CA HIS A 4 11.82 3.08 2.45
C HIS A 4 10.45 2.50 2.22
N GLU A 5 10.30 1.92 1.07
CA GLU A 5 9.02 1.32 0.77
C GLU A 5 9.00 -0.06 1.39
N SER A 6 8.15 -0.25 2.35
CA SER A 6 7.99 -1.54 2.98
C SER A 6 7.32 -2.50 2.02
N LYS A 7 7.38 -3.80 2.34
CA LYS A 7 6.69 -4.79 1.54
C LYS A 7 5.20 -4.49 1.49
N GLU A 8 4.66 -4.02 2.60
CA GLU A 8 3.25 -3.71 2.66
C GLU A 8 2.89 -2.59 1.71
N ARG A 9 3.73 -1.55 1.65
CA ARG A 9 3.46 -0.43 0.77
C ARG A 9 3.53 -0.84 -0.68
N GLU A 10 4.50 -1.67 -1.02
CA GLU A 10 4.60 -2.16 -2.39
C GLU A 10 3.43 -3.04 -2.75
N ALA A 11 3.02 -3.90 -1.82
CA ALA A 11 1.86 -4.75 -2.06
C ALA A 11 0.63 -3.92 -2.33
N LEU A 12 0.45 -2.82 -1.62
CA LEU A 12 -0.68 -1.93 -1.86
C LEU A 12 -0.60 -1.30 -3.24
N LYS A 13 0.60 -0.89 -3.65
CA LYS A 13 0.75 -0.26 -4.94
C LYS A 13 0.40 -1.20 -6.08
N THR A 14 0.68 -2.49 -5.91
CA THR A 14 0.38 -3.45 -6.96
C THR A 14 -1.03 -4.01 -6.87
N ALA A 15 -1.73 -3.76 -5.77
CA ALA A 15 -3.09 -4.27 -5.61
C ALA A 15 -4.04 -3.67 -6.64
N TYR A 16 -3.83 -2.42 -6.97
CA TYR A 16 -4.62 -1.71 -7.98
C TYR A 16 -3.69 -0.93 -8.88
N SER A 17 -4.07 -0.74 -10.12
CA SER A 17 -3.19 -0.12 -11.10
C SER A 17 -3.45 1.37 -11.33
N GLY A 18 -4.40 1.97 -10.66
CA GLY A 18 -4.75 3.36 -10.89
C GLY A 18 -3.69 4.33 -10.41
N LYS A 19 -3.45 5.40 -11.16
CA LYS A 19 -2.48 6.40 -10.76
C LYS A 19 -2.88 7.10 -9.47
N LYS A 20 -4.16 7.35 -9.30
CA LYS A 20 -4.65 7.99 -8.07
C LYS A 20 -4.36 7.11 -6.88
N TRP A 21 -4.51 5.82 -7.05
CA TRP A 21 -4.22 4.86 -5.98
C TRP A 21 -2.74 4.86 -5.66
N GLN A 22 -1.89 4.87 -6.68
CA GLN A 22 -0.46 4.90 -6.47
C GLN A 22 -0.04 6.11 -5.65
N LYS A 23 -0.59 7.27 -6.01
CA LYS A 23 -0.27 8.48 -5.29
C LYS A 23 -0.78 8.39 -3.85
N ARG A 24 -1.97 7.88 -3.66
CA ARG A 24 -2.54 7.76 -2.31
C ARG A 24 -1.68 6.88 -1.44
N VAL A 25 -1.24 5.73 -1.97
CA VAL A 25 -0.41 4.82 -1.20
C VAL A 25 0.91 5.48 -0.83
N SER A 26 1.51 6.23 -1.74
CA SER A 26 2.78 6.87 -1.45
C SER A 26 2.66 7.96 -0.39
N GLU A 27 1.46 8.49 -0.19
CA GLU A 27 1.24 9.54 0.80
C GLU A 27 0.77 9.00 2.15
N MET A 28 0.48 7.73 2.22
CA MET A 28 0.03 7.12 3.47
C MET A 28 1.17 7.01 4.47
N SER A 29 0.86 7.17 5.75
CA SER A 29 1.82 6.89 6.79
C SER A 29 2.03 5.39 6.89
N ASP A 30 3.11 4.99 7.57
CA ASP A 30 3.39 3.56 7.71
C ASP A 30 2.26 2.84 8.42
N GLN A 31 1.70 3.46 9.46
CA GLN A 31 0.59 2.85 10.17
C GLN A 31 -0.62 2.69 9.26
N GLN A 32 -0.87 3.69 8.45
CA GLN A 32 -1.99 3.62 7.51
C GLN A 32 -1.77 2.51 6.50
N VAL A 33 -0.55 2.41 5.99
CA VAL A 33 -0.21 1.38 5.02
C VAL A 33 -0.45 0.00 5.61
N ILE A 34 0.00 -0.22 6.82
CA ILE A 34 -0.16 -1.53 7.44
C ILE A 34 -1.63 -1.86 7.65
N ALA A 35 -2.40 -0.87 8.11
CA ALA A 35 -3.83 -1.10 8.33
C ALA A 35 -4.54 -1.47 7.05
N VAL A 36 -4.27 -0.74 5.98
CA VAL A 36 -4.90 -1.02 4.69
C VAL A 36 -4.43 -2.36 4.14
N TYR A 37 -3.13 -2.63 4.27
CA TYR A 37 -2.58 -3.89 3.81
C TYR A 37 -3.28 -5.08 4.47
N LEU A 38 -3.42 -5.04 5.78
CA LEU A 38 -4.06 -6.15 6.49
C LEU A 38 -5.52 -6.30 6.07
N ARG A 39 -6.19 -5.18 5.85
CA ARG A 39 -7.59 -5.22 5.41
C ARG A 39 -7.70 -5.89 4.04
N LEU A 40 -6.87 -5.48 3.10
CA LEU A 40 -6.92 -6.05 1.77
C LEU A 40 -6.52 -7.52 1.77
N LYS A 41 -5.56 -7.88 2.61
CA LYS A 41 -5.15 -9.26 2.71
C LYS A 41 -6.29 -10.13 3.25
N LYS A 42 -7.02 -9.60 4.21
CA LYS A 42 -8.16 -10.31 4.77
C LYS A 42 -9.25 -10.51 3.73
N GLN A 43 -9.37 -9.57 2.81
CA GLN A 43 -10.37 -9.64 1.75
C GLN A 43 -9.86 -10.38 0.51
N ASN A 44 -8.70 -10.97 0.60
CA ASN A 44 -8.09 -11.73 -0.50
C ASN A 44 -7.83 -10.85 -1.73
N LYS A 45 -7.51 -9.59 -1.51
CA LYS A 45 -7.17 -8.70 -2.62
C LYS A 45 -5.66 -8.57 -2.81
N ILE A 46 -4.94 -9.11 -1.89
CA ILE A 46 -3.48 -9.18 -1.97
C ILE A 46 -3.07 -10.61 -1.69
#